data_f2530cdb393724234e729981972788e7
#
_entry.id   f2530cdb393724234e729981972788e7
#
_cell.length_a   1.000
_cell.length_b   1.000
_cell.length_c   1.000
_cell.angle_alpha   90.00
_cell.angle_beta   90.00
_cell.angle_gamma   90.00
#
_symmetry.space_group_name_H-M   'P 1'
#
loop_
_entity.id
_entity.type
_entity.pdbx_description
1 polymer ?
#
loop_
_entity_poly.entity_id
_entity_poly.type
_entity_poly.pdbx_seq_one_letter_code
_entity_poly.pdbx_strand_id
1 'polypeptide(L)'
;MEMENSASQQLSISVSQIVLRQREYFLTNETKSIDFRLKQLKKLKKSVEKYSDDIYEALWKDLHKCKEEAFLTELSIVINEINDHIKHLKKWAKPKKVKTPLYLMPSKSYVMYEPFGLALIIAPWNYPFHLMFAPLVGAISSGCCAVLKPSPYSQYTSEVMQMIIDDTFDKEYITMIQGHRDVNQALLSQKFDFIFYTGSPDMGRVVMEAASKNLTPVVLELGGKSPCIVDKGCNIDFAARRIVWGKTINAGQTCVAPDYMFVHKSVRKELIAKMIEYVEKFYGKDSQESDHYCRIINDKAYNRLVSYLDEGKIIYGGQCDAEERYIQFTLLDLSQQTTDNRQQSWLMLGVMKDEIFGPILPVIEFDDIDVVRDFVVNRPKPLAFYYFGEDENAYDLLGKTTSGGVCINDTILHVGNDHLPFGGVGESGMGKYHSQESFLVFSNKRAVLKSSNKIDFAMKYPPYDKIDLIKKLM
;
A
#
# COMPACT_ATOMS: atom_id res chain seq x y z
N MET A 1 33.13 12.37 -13.86
CA MET A 1 32.80 13.41 -12.84
C MET A 1 32.21 14.70 -13.44
N GLU A 2 32.91 15.45 -14.34
CA GLU A 2 32.32 16.68 -14.90
C GLU A 2 31.10 16.44 -15.80
N MET A 3 31.10 15.42 -16.66
CA MET A 3 29.96 15.06 -17.49
C MET A 3 28.78 14.52 -16.66
N GLU A 4 29.02 13.73 -15.62
CA GLU A 4 27.98 13.24 -14.71
C GLU A 4 27.35 14.39 -13.89
N ASN A 5 28.16 15.34 -13.43
CA ASN A 5 27.65 16.55 -12.78
C ASN A 5 26.78 17.40 -13.72
N SER A 6 27.16 17.53 -14.99
CA SER A 6 26.40 18.27 -16.01
C SER A 6 25.02 17.58 -16.28
N ALA A 7 25.01 16.25 -16.47
CA ALA A 7 23.77 15.51 -16.70
C ALA A 7 22.80 15.56 -15.49
N SER A 8 23.32 15.41 -14.28
CA SER A 8 22.53 15.53 -13.04
C SER A 8 21.96 16.94 -12.85
N GLN A 9 22.72 17.97 -13.19
CA GLN A 9 22.27 19.36 -13.13
C GLN A 9 21.18 19.64 -14.17
N GLN A 10 21.31 19.13 -15.40
CA GLN A 10 20.32 19.28 -16.45
C GLN A 10 19.01 18.57 -16.13
N LEU A 11 19.08 17.37 -15.54
CA LEU A 11 17.93 16.63 -15.02
C LEU A 11 17.20 17.42 -13.93
N SER A 12 17.92 17.96 -12.97
CA SER A 12 17.34 18.77 -11.89
C SER A 12 16.63 20.02 -12.43
N ILE A 13 17.18 20.69 -13.44
CA ILE A 13 16.55 21.85 -14.11
C ILE A 13 15.26 21.41 -14.82
N SER A 14 15.28 20.28 -15.55
CA SER A 14 14.11 19.78 -16.25
C SER A 14 12.97 19.43 -15.28
N VAL A 15 13.28 18.71 -14.19
CA VAL A 15 12.29 18.37 -13.13
C VAL A 15 11.72 19.63 -12.48
N SER A 16 12.58 20.61 -12.17
CA SER A 16 12.14 21.88 -11.60
C SER A 16 11.17 22.66 -12.52
N GLN A 17 11.42 22.66 -13.83
CA GLN A 17 10.52 23.29 -14.81
C GLN A 17 9.15 22.60 -14.88
N ILE A 18 9.11 21.26 -14.81
CA ILE A 18 7.85 20.50 -14.75
C ILE A 18 7.05 20.87 -13.51
N VAL A 19 7.69 20.85 -12.34
CA VAL A 19 7.07 21.19 -11.05
C VAL A 19 6.53 22.64 -11.08
N LEU A 20 7.28 23.57 -11.65
CA LEU A 20 6.85 24.96 -11.77
C LEU A 20 5.58 25.09 -12.64
N ARG A 21 5.56 24.49 -13.84
CA ARG A 21 4.41 24.53 -14.75
C ARG A 21 3.16 23.91 -14.12
N GLN A 22 3.30 22.78 -13.42
CA GLN A 22 2.18 22.17 -12.71
C GLN A 22 1.66 23.06 -11.58
N ARG A 23 2.55 23.76 -10.88
CA ARG A 23 2.16 24.72 -9.85
C ARG A 23 1.40 25.91 -10.45
N GLU A 24 1.86 26.45 -11.57
CA GLU A 24 1.16 27.52 -12.32
C GLU A 24 -0.22 27.05 -12.77
N TYR A 25 -0.32 25.83 -13.33
CA TYR A 25 -1.61 25.27 -13.71
C TYR A 25 -2.56 25.09 -12.52
N PHE A 26 -2.08 24.56 -11.41
CA PHE A 26 -2.89 24.43 -10.18
C PHE A 26 -3.45 25.79 -9.71
N LEU A 27 -2.69 26.87 -9.82
CA LEU A 27 -3.09 28.22 -9.43
C LEU A 27 -4.21 28.79 -10.32
N THR A 28 -4.47 28.23 -11.51
CA THR A 28 -5.65 28.61 -12.33
C THR A 28 -6.96 28.21 -11.67
N ASN A 29 -6.94 27.31 -10.68
CA ASN A 29 -8.09 26.73 -10.00
C ASN A 29 -9.00 25.83 -10.86
N GLU A 30 -8.62 25.50 -12.09
CA GLU A 30 -9.40 24.65 -12.99
C GLU A 30 -9.62 23.25 -12.37
N THR A 31 -8.60 22.69 -11.73
CA THR A 31 -8.64 21.36 -11.09
C THR A 31 -9.61 21.29 -9.91
N LYS A 32 -10.03 22.44 -9.35
CA LYS A 32 -10.97 22.50 -8.22
C LYS A 32 -12.43 22.25 -8.65
N SER A 33 -12.75 22.38 -9.95
CA SER A 33 -14.07 22.10 -10.49
C SER A 33 -14.40 20.59 -10.38
N ILE A 34 -15.55 20.27 -9.81
CA ILE A 34 -16.02 18.86 -9.72
C ILE A 34 -16.25 18.25 -11.11
N ASP A 35 -16.78 19.05 -12.04
CA ASP A 35 -17.03 18.57 -13.41
C ASP A 35 -15.73 18.31 -14.16
N PHE A 36 -14.69 19.12 -13.94
CA PHE A 36 -13.35 18.85 -14.44
C PHE A 36 -12.82 17.52 -13.92
N ARG A 37 -12.83 17.29 -12.60
CA ARG A 37 -12.34 16.06 -11.98
C ARG A 37 -13.08 14.83 -12.51
N LEU A 38 -14.42 14.88 -12.60
CA LEU A 38 -15.23 13.80 -13.16
C LEU A 38 -14.90 13.54 -14.63
N LYS A 39 -14.64 14.59 -15.43
CA LYS A 39 -14.20 14.45 -16.82
C LYS A 39 -12.85 13.74 -16.89
N GLN A 40 -11.89 14.11 -16.04
CA GLN A 40 -10.56 13.50 -16.03
C GLN A 40 -10.61 12.02 -15.57
N LEU A 41 -11.39 11.67 -14.54
CA LEU A 41 -11.60 10.28 -14.13
C LEU A 41 -12.20 9.42 -15.25
N LYS A 42 -13.18 9.95 -16.00
CA LYS A 42 -13.78 9.26 -17.14
C LYS A 42 -12.81 9.08 -18.31
N LYS A 43 -11.94 10.08 -18.57
CA LYS A 43 -10.86 9.96 -19.56
C LYS A 43 -9.89 8.86 -19.16
N LEU A 44 -9.44 8.87 -17.89
CA LEU A 44 -8.54 7.86 -17.37
C LEU A 44 -9.13 6.46 -17.51
N LYS A 45 -10.39 6.26 -17.11
CA LYS A 45 -11.09 4.96 -17.27
C LYS A 45 -11.02 4.48 -18.70
N LYS A 46 -11.41 5.34 -19.67
CA LYS A 46 -11.41 4.99 -21.10
C LYS A 46 -10.01 4.62 -21.61
N SER A 47 -8.98 5.32 -21.16
CA SER A 47 -7.59 5.03 -21.54
C SER A 47 -7.13 3.71 -20.95
N VAL A 48 -7.40 3.44 -19.66
CA VAL A 48 -7.09 2.16 -19.01
C VAL A 48 -7.77 0.98 -19.72
N GLU A 49 -9.06 1.13 -20.10
CA GLU A 49 -9.79 0.11 -20.86
C GLU A 49 -9.20 -0.09 -22.27
N LYS A 50 -8.75 0.97 -22.94
CA LYS A 50 -8.10 0.93 -24.26
C LYS A 50 -6.78 0.16 -24.25
N TYR A 51 -5.96 0.34 -23.21
CA TYR A 51 -4.63 -0.25 -23.09
C TYR A 51 -4.60 -1.53 -22.25
N SER A 52 -5.75 -2.16 -21.99
CA SER A 52 -5.84 -3.33 -21.11
C SER A 52 -4.98 -4.51 -21.53
N ASP A 53 -4.96 -4.83 -22.84
CA ASP A 53 -4.15 -5.94 -23.35
C ASP A 53 -2.64 -5.61 -23.32
N ASP A 54 -2.26 -4.36 -23.58
CA ASP A 54 -0.87 -3.90 -23.44
C ASP A 54 -0.38 -4.00 -21.99
N ILE A 55 -1.25 -3.68 -21.01
CA ILE A 55 -0.95 -3.84 -19.57
C ILE A 55 -0.70 -5.30 -19.23
N TYR A 56 -1.54 -6.24 -19.71
CA TYR A 56 -1.36 -7.67 -19.45
C TYR A 56 -0.04 -8.19 -20.06
N GLU A 57 0.25 -7.81 -21.31
CA GLU A 57 1.51 -8.20 -21.95
C GLU A 57 2.74 -7.64 -21.23
N ALA A 58 2.67 -6.40 -20.76
CA ALA A 58 3.76 -5.76 -20.02
C ALA A 58 4.01 -6.44 -18.66
N LEU A 59 2.93 -6.77 -17.92
CA LEU A 59 3.04 -7.48 -16.64
C LEU A 59 3.56 -8.91 -16.81
N TRP A 60 3.24 -9.55 -17.92
CA TRP A 60 3.85 -10.83 -18.26
C TRP A 60 5.36 -10.70 -18.49
N LYS A 61 5.79 -9.70 -19.27
CA LYS A 61 7.21 -9.44 -19.53
C LYS A 61 8.00 -9.08 -18.28
N ASP A 62 7.44 -8.29 -17.38
CA ASP A 62 8.11 -7.85 -16.16
C ASP A 62 8.15 -8.92 -15.06
N LEU A 63 7.05 -9.66 -14.87
CA LEU A 63 6.82 -10.52 -13.70
C LEU A 63 6.38 -11.95 -14.05
N HIS A 64 6.19 -12.28 -15.33
CA HIS A 64 5.52 -13.51 -15.77
C HIS A 64 4.14 -13.66 -15.10
N LYS A 65 3.43 -12.53 -14.96
CA LYS A 65 2.10 -12.49 -14.36
C LYS A 65 1.04 -12.77 -15.41
N CYS A 66 0.29 -13.86 -15.27
CA CYS A 66 -0.75 -14.22 -16.22
C CYS A 66 -1.89 -13.20 -16.27
N LYS A 67 -2.64 -13.20 -17.38
CA LYS A 67 -3.72 -12.23 -17.63
C LYS A 67 -4.78 -12.23 -16.53
N GLU A 68 -5.14 -13.38 -16.00
CA GLU A 68 -6.14 -13.54 -14.96
C GLU A 68 -5.66 -12.93 -13.63
N GLU A 69 -4.42 -13.20 -13.23
CA GLU A 69 -3.85 -12.59 -12.03
C GLU A 69 -3.67 -11.09 -12.20
N ALA A 70 -3.18 -10.63 -13.34
CA ALA A 70 -3.04 -9.21 -13.66
C ALA A 70 -4.39 -8.48 -13.65
N PHE A 71 -5.46 -9.12 -14.16
CA PHE A 71 -6.80 -8.57 -14.04
C PHE A 71 -7.26 -8.45 -12.59
N LEU A 72 -7.13 -9.54 -11.80
CA LEU A 72 -7.61 -9.59 -10.42
C LEU A 72 -6.88 -8.64 -9.48
N THR A 73 -5.56 -8.47 -9.67
CA THR A 73 -4.69 -7.79 -8.70
C THR A 73 -4.28 -6.37 -9.10
N GLU A 74 -4.49 -6.01 -10.36
CA GLU A 74 -4.09 -4.70 -10.86
C GLU A 74 -5.22 -3.97 -11.58
N LEU A 75 -5.68 -4.49 -12.72
CA LEU A 75 -6.60 -3.76 -13.58
C LEU A 75 -7.98 -3.55 -12.93
N SER A 76 -8.58 -4.63 -12.39
CA SER A 76 -9.92 -4.56 -11.80
C SER A 76 -9.97 -3.63 -10.58
N ILE A 77 -8.91 -3.61 -9.77
CA ILE A 77 -8.83 -2.75 -8.59
C ILE A 77 -8.84 -1.27 -9.02
N VAL A 78 -8.03 -0.91 -10.02
CA VAL A 78 -7.99 0.47 -10.54
C VAL A 78 -9.30 0.88 -11.16
N ILE A 79 -9.93 0.01 -11.97
CA ILE A 79 -11.23 0.30 -12.59
C ILE A 79 -12.32 0.48 -11.52
N ASN A 80 -12.32 -0.35 -10.48
CA ASN A 80 -13.26 -0.22 -9.37
C ASN A 80 -13.06 1.08 -8.59
N GLU A 81 -11.82 1.44 -8.27
CA GLU A 81 -11.48 2.71 -7.62
C GLU A 81 -11.96 3.90 -8.46
N ILE A 82 -11.71 3.91 -9.77
CA ILE A 82 -12.21 4.97 -10.67
C ILE A 82 -13.75 5.03 -10.66
N ASN A 83 -14.43 3.89 -10.76
CA ASN A 83 -15.89 3.83 -10.79
C ASN A 83 -16.51 4.35 -9.49
N ASP A 84 -15.93 3.98 -8.35
CA ASP A 84 -16.39 4.42 -7.03
C ASP A 84 -16.22 5.93 -6.88
N HIS A 85 -15.09 6.48 -7.29
CA HIS A 85 -14.84 7.93 -7.27
C HIS A 85 -15.79 8.68 -8.21
N ILE A 86 -16.03 8.20 -9.44
CA ILE A 86 -17.01 8.82 -10.37
C ILE A 86 -18.39 8.86 -9.73
N LYS A 87 -18.81 7.78 -9.07
CA LYS A 87 -20.13 7.65 -8.45
C LYS A 87 -20.30 8.57 -7.24
N HIS A 88 -19.26 8.71 -6.41
CA HIS A 88 -19.40 9.31 -5.10
C HIS A 88 -18.77 10.71 -4.95
N LEU A 89 -17.89 11.15 -5.86
CA LEU A 89 -17.15 12.40 -5.76
C LEU A 89 -18.01 13.63 -5.46
N LYS A 90 -19.16 13.77 -6.13
CA LYS A 90 -20.11 14.87 -5.87
C LYS A 90 -20.62 14.91 -4.42
N LYS A 91 -20.72 13.74 -3.77
CA LYS A 91 -21.12 13.64 -2.36
C LYS A 91 -19.96 13.95 -1.43
N TRP A 92 -18.79 13.38 -1.68
CA TRP A 92 -17.62 13.53 -0.82
C TRP A 92 -17.10 14.96 -0.79
N ALA A 93 -17.10 15.65 -1.93
CA ALA A 93 -16.61 17.02 -2.05
C ALA A 93 -17.55 18.08 -1.45
N LYS A 94 -18.78 17.73 -1.05
CA LYS A 94 -19.70 18.66 -0.39
C LYS A 94 -19.20 19.03 1.01
N PRO A 95 -19.33 20.31 1.43
CA PRO A 95 -19.05 20.70 2.80
C PRO A 95 -19.84 19.87 3.80
N LYS A 96 -19.16 19.23 4.75
CA LYS A 96 -19.76 18.39 5.79
C LYS A 96 -20.15 19.25 6.99
N LYS A 97 -21.46 19.41 7.25
CA LYS A 97 -21.94 20.09 8.45
C LYS A 97 -21.50 19.30 9.70
N VAL A 98 -21.08 20.03 10.73
CA VAL A 98 -20.75 19.50 12.05
C VAL A 98 -21.55 20.24 13.12
N LYS A 99 -21.68 19.65 14.30
CA LYS A 99 -22.41 20.25 15.43
C LYS A 99 -21.75 21.58 15.83
N THR A 100 -22.55 22.64 15.97
CA THR A 100 -22.11 23.92 16.52
C THR A 100 -22.53 23.97 17.99
N PRO A 101 -21.61 24.17 18.95
CA PRO A 101 -21.94 24.34 20.37
C PRO A 101 -22.91 25.51 20.59
N LEU A 102 -23.75 25.42 21.63
CA LEU A 102 -24.78 26.41 21.92
C LEU A 102 -24.20 27.82 22.14
N TYR A 103 -23.07 27.92 22.79
CA TYR A 103 -22.40 29.21 23.07
C TYR A 103 -21.84 29.90 21.80
N LEU A 104 -21.78 29.19 20.67
CA LEU A 104 -21.40 29.74 19.36
C LEU A 104 -22.61 30.05 18.47
N MET A 105 -23.83 29.72 18.91
CA MET A 105 -25.04 30.01 18.12
C MET A 105 -25.22 31.54 18.01
N PRO A 106 -25.74 32.03 16.87
CA PRO A 106 -26.32 31.35 15.71
C PRO A 106 -25.34 31.00 14.58
N SER A 107 -24.06 30.76 14.90
CA SER A 107 -23.06 30.34 13.91
C SER A 107 -23.38 28.96 13.31
N LYS A 108 -22.80 28.69 12.14
CA LYS A 108 -22.88 27.40 11.46
C LYS A 108 -21.47 26.87 11.26
N SER A 109 -21.24 25.59 11.61
CA SER A 109 -19.95 24.91 11.51
C SER A 109 -19.95 23.86 10.41
N TYR A 110 -18.92 23.79 9.62
CA TYR A 110 -18.74 22.77 8.59
C TYR A 110 -17.26 22.57 8.24
N VAL A 111 -16.95 21.41 7.64
CA VAL A 111 -15.63 21.09 7.09
C VAL A 111 -15.73 21.16 5.58
N MET A 112 -14.81 21.89 4.95
CA MET A 112 -14.59 21.88 3.51
C MET A 112 -13.38 21.01 3.18
N TYR A 113 -13.46 20.33 2.05
CA TYR A 113 -12.33 19.55 1.50
C TYR A 113 -11.73 20.32 0.33
N GLU A 114 -10.44 20.56 0.37
CA GLU A 114 -9.71 21.27 -0.68
C GLU A 114 -8.43 20.49 -1.03
N PRO A 115 -7.99 20.45 -2.31
CA PRO A 115 -6.77 19.77 -2.70
C PRO A 115 -5.56 20.36 -1.97
N PHE A 116 -4.59 19.54 -1.61
CA PHE A 116 -3.30 20.02 -1.09
C PHE A 116 -2.58 20.90 -2.14
N GLY A 117 -2.58 20.50 -3.40
CA GLY A 117 -1.89 21.20 -4.48
C GLY A 117 -1.22 20.25 -5.44
N LEU A 118 0.10 20.28 -5.48
CA LEU A 118 0.91 19.42 -6.31
C LEU A 118 1.34 18.18 -5.52
N ALA A 119 0.94 17.00 -5.99
CA ALA A 119 1.28 15.72 -5.38
C ALA A 119 2.44 15.03 -6.12
N LEU A 120 3.33 14.36 -5.38
CA LEU A 120 4.28 13.38 -5.91
C LEU A 120 3.81 11.98 -5.52
N ILE A 121 3.68 11.09 -6.51
CA ILE A 121 3.30 9.68 -6.29
C ILE A 121 4.45 8.81 -6.76
N ILE A 122 5.05 8.05 -5.83
CA ILE A 122 6.17 7.12 -6.12
C ILE A 122 5.68 5.71 -5.87
N ALA A 123 5.67 4.86 -6.90
CA ALA A 123 5.17 3.50 -6.84
C ALA A 123 6.28 2.44 -7.01
N PRO A 124 6.10 1.26 -6.41
CA PRO A 124 7.01 0.13 -6.51
C PRO A 124 6.78 -0.68 -7.81
N TRP A 125 7.46 -1.81 -7.91
CA TRP A 125 7.47 -2.68 -9.08
C TRP A 125 6.59 -3.93 -8.98
N ASN A 126 6.09 -4.28 -7.80
CA ASN A 126 5.42 -5.57 -7.57
C ASN A 126 3.95 -5.61 -8.04
N TYR A 127 3.24 -4.51 -7.91
CA TYR A 127 1.94 -4.23 -8.52
C TYR A 127 2.01 -2.83 -9.15
N PRO A 128 2.82 -2.67 -10.22
CA PRO A 128 3.23 -1.35 -10.70
C PRO A 128 2.06 -0.52 -11.20
N PHE A 129 1.09 -1.14 -11.87
CA PHE A 129 -0.09 -0.46 -12.39
C PHE A 129 -1.05 -0.06 -11.26
N HIS A 130 -1.43 -1.00 -10.40
CA HIS A 130 -2.36 -0.74 -9.29
C HIS A 130 -1.81 0.33 -8.34
N LEU A 131 -0.59 0.15 -7.84
CA LEU A 131 0.00 1.03 -6.82
C LEU A 131 0.40 2.42 -7.33
N MET A 132 0.37 2.64 -8.65
CA MET A 132 0.50 3.96 -9.25
C MET A 132 -0.87 4.61 -9.47
N PHE A 133 -1.82 3.88 -10.06
CA PHE A 133 -3.07 4.46 -10.53
C PHE A 133 -4.12 4.61 -9.43
N ALA A 134 -4.17 3.76 -8.42
CA ALA A 134 -5.11 3.92 -7.31
C ALA A 134 -4.85 5.23 -6.52
N PRO A 135 -3.61 5.58 -6.10
CA PRO A 135 -3.34 6.90 -5.53
C PRO A 135 -3.59 8.05 -6.52
N LEU A 136 -3.31 7.87 -7.82
CA LEU A 136 -3.60 8.87 -8.84
C LEU A 136 -5.10 9.20 -8.91
N VAL A 137 -5.98 8.19 -8.81
CA VAL A 137 -7.43 8.39 -8.73
C VAL A 137 -7.79 9.28 -7.53
N GLY A 138 -7.16 9.05 -6.37
CA GLY A 138 -7.29 9.90 -5.19
C GLY A 138 -6.86 11.35 -5.45
N ALA A 139 -5.70 11.56 -6.08
CA ALA A 139 -5.19 12.88 -6.43
C ALA A 139 -6.11 13.62 -7.42
N ILE A 140 -6.59 12.95 -8.47
CA ILE A 140 -7.54 13.53 -9.44
C ILE A 140 -8.85 13.93 -8.74
N SER A 141 -9.40 13.04 -7.92
CA SER A 141 -10.68 13.29 -7.26
C SER A 141 -10.62 14.40 -6.21
N SER A 142 -9.49 14.56 -5.53
CA SER A 142 -9.28 15.71 -4.61
C SER A 142 -9.09 17.03 -5.36
N GLY A 143 -8.58 17.00 -6.60
CA GLY A 143 -8.25 18.15 -7.46
C GLY A 143 -6.79 18.56 -7.38
N CYS A 144 -5.88 17.66 -7.02
CA CYS A 144 -4.44 17.86 -7.10
C CYS A 144 -3.93 17.74 -8.55
N CYS A 145 -2.85 18.46 -8.88
CA CYS A 145 -1.94 18.06 -9.95
C CYS A 145 -1.02 16.96 -9.45
N ALA A 146 -0.45 16.15 -10.35
CA ALA A 146 0.41 15.04 -9.91
C ALA A 146 1.62 14.82 -10.81
N VAL A 147 2.77 14.56 -10.18
CA VAL A 147 3.95 13.96 -10.80
C VAL A 147 4.04 12.51 -10.36
N LEU A 148 4.15 11.59 -11.32
CA LEU A 148 4.21 10.16 -11.10
C LEU A 148 5.64 9.66 -11.32
N LYS A 149 6.13 8.80 -10.43
CA LYS A 149 7.45 8.20 -10.51
C LYS A 149 7.34 6.67 -10.37
N PRO A 150 7.31 5.92 -11.49
CA PRO A 150 7.27 4.47 -11.45
C PRO A 150 8.62 3.87 -11.04
N SER A 151 8.62 2.62 -10.65
CA SER A 151 9.83 1.86 -10.42
C SER A 151 10.57 1.59 -11.74
N PRO A 152 11.90 1.68 -11.78
CA PRO A 152 12.67 1.32 -12.97
C PRO A 152 12.77 -0.19 -13.20
N TYR A 153 12.34 -1.02 -12.22
CA TYR A 153 12.43 -2.48 -12.33
C TYR A 153 11.28 -3.10 -13.13
N SER A 154 10.11 -2.46 -13.19
CA SER A 154 8.97 -2.85 -14.04
C SER A 154 8.95 -2.00 -15.31
N GLN A 155 9.92 -2.20 -16.17
CA GLN A 155 10.15 -1.34 -17.33
C GLN A 155 9.00 -1.39 -18.32
N TYR A 156 8.57 -2.58 -18.74
CA TYR A 156 7.51 -2.73 -19.75
C TYR A 156 6.20 -2.14 -19.27
N THR A 157 5.84 -2.39 -18.01
CA THR A 157 4.62 -1.80 -17.42
C THR A 157 4.75 -0.28 -17.31
N SER A 158 5.93 0.25 -16.97
CA SER A 158 6.17 1.70 -16.91
C SER A 158 6.03 2.38 -18.27
N GLU A 159 6.44 1.72 -19.36
CA GLU A 159 6.28 2.22 -20.74
C GLU A 159 4.78 2.34 -21.09
N VAL A 160 3.97 1.31 -20.79
CA VAL A 160 2.52 1.34 -21.04
C VAL A 160 1.83 2.39 -20.16
N MET A 161 2.21 2.50 -18.89
CA MET A 161 1.70 3.56 -18.00
C MET A 161 2.01 4.96 -18.54
N GLN A 162 3.21 5.17 -19.09
CA GLN A 162 3.57 6.43 -19.74
C GLN A 162 2.66 6.73 -20.93
N MET A 163 2.39 5.75 -21.80
CA MET A 163 1.47 5.91 -22.94
C MET A 163 0.07 6.31 -22.47
N ILE A 164 -0.44 5.67 -21.41
CA ILE A 164 -1.74 6.01 -20.82
C ILE A 164 -1.77 7.46 -20.32
N ILE A 165 -0.74 7.88 -19.60
CA ILE A 165 -0.68 9.24 -19.05
C ILE A 165 -0.57 10.29 -20.15
N ASP A 166 0.29 10.08 -21.15
CA ASP A 166 0.50 11.02 -22.27
C ASP A 166 -0.73 11.11 -23.19
N ASP A 167 -1.50 10.01 -23.36
CA ASP A 167 -2.75 9.98 -24.14
C ASP A 167 -3.95 10.63 -23.39
N THR A 168 -3.87 10.70 -22.06
CA THR A 168 -5.00 11.10 -21.23
C THR A 168 -4.94 12.55 -20.74
N PHE A 169 -3.74 13.01 -20.36
CA PHE A 169 -3.57 14.24 -19.60
C PHE A 169 -2.58 15.22 -20.23
N ASP A 170 -2.84 16.50 -20.06
CA ASP A 170 -1.87 17.55 -20.31
C ASP A 170 -0.74 17.49 -19.27
N LYS A 171 0.51 17.68 -19.69
CA LYS A 171 1.70 17.55 -18.83
C LYS A 171 1.74 18.52 -17.66
N GLU A 172 1.08 19.64 -17.80
CA GLU A 172 0.89 20.66 -16.75
C GLU A 172 -0.08 20.20 -15.67
N TYR A 173 -0.92 19.19 -15.95
CA TYR A 173 -1.85 18.64 -14.98
C TYR A 173 -1.31 17.36 -14.33
N ILE A 174 -1.04 16.32 -15.13
CA ILE A 174 -0.48 15.05 -14.68
C ILE A 174 0.64 14.64 -15.62
N THR A 175 1.80 14.33 -15.08
CA THR A 175 2.94 13.84 -15.85
C THR A 175 3.61 12.67 -15.14
N MET A 176 4.27 11.81 -15.92
CA MET A 176 5.08 10.73 -15.39
C MET A 176 6.55 10.94 -15.78
N ILE A 177 7.45 10.70 -14.83
CA ILE A 177 8.89 10.84 -15.04
C ILE A 177 9.55 9.50 -14.68
N GLN A 178 10.05 8.81 -15.70
CA GLN A 178 10.78 7.57 -15.54
C GLN A 178 12.26 7.84 -15.19
N GLY A 179 12.93 6.86 -14.63
CA GLY A 179 14.34 6.91 -14.32
C GLY A 179 14.70 6.24 -13.00
N HIS A 180 15.98 6.28 -12.66
CA HIS A 180 16.56 5.60 -11.52
C HIS A 180 16.67 6.50 -10.28
N ARG A 181 17.72 6.27 -9.47
CA ARG A 181 17.95 6.95 -8.19
C ARG A 181 18.14 8.46 -8.33
N ASP A 182 18.80 8.90 -9.38
CA ASP A 182 19.05 10.29 -9.73
C ASP A 182 17.73 11.08 -9.92
N VAL A 183 16.75 10.49 -10.63
CA VAL A 183 15.41 11.08 -10.79
C VAL A 183 14.67 11.15 -9.45
N ASN A 184 14.75 10.12 -8.60
CA ASN A 184 14.19 10.17 -7.24
C ASN A 184 14.78 11.33 -6.43
N GLN A 185 16.10 11.53 -6.47
CA GLN A 185 16.78 12.61 -5.78
C GLN A 185 16.36 13.98 -6.31
N ALA A 186 16.29 14.14 -7.65
CA ALA A 186 15.86 15.37 -8.29
C ALA A 186 14.39 15.72 -7.92
N LEU A 187 13.48 14.74 -7.90
CA LEU A 187 12.09 14.92 -7.47
C LEU A 187 11.98 15.26 -5.98
N LEU A 188 12.64 14.53 -5.11
CA LEU A 188 12.59 14.75 -3.66
C LEU A 188 13.26 16.05 -3.23
N SER A 189 14.10 16.67 -4.07
CA SER A 189 14.66 18.00 -3.85
C SER A 189 13.65 19.13 -4.14
N GLN A 190 12.56 18.84 -4.86
CA GLN A 190 11.52 19.82 -5.18
C GLN A 190 10.50 19.97 -4.04
N LYS A 191 9.81 21.12 -4.02
CA LYS A 191 8.71 21.37 -3.08
C LYS A 191 7.41 20.82 -3.65
N PHE A 192 6.94 19.71 -3.12
CA PHE A 192 5.58 19.21 -3.31
C PHE A 192 4.70 19.59 -2.13
N ASP A 193 3.37 19.61 -2.34
CA ASP A 193 2.39 19.91 -1.31
C ASP A 193 1.84 18.63 -0.65
N PHE A 194 2.10 17.48 -1.27
CA PHE A 194 1.79 16.14 -0.75
C PHE A 194 2.69 15.08 -1.40
N ILE A 195 3.10 14.05 -0.66
CA ILE A 195 3.86 12.92 -1.21
C ILE A 195 3.17 11.61 -0.80
N PHE A 196 2.86 10.78 -1.80
CA PHE A 196 2.41 9.41 -1.63
C PHE A 196 3.52 8.46 -2.07
N TYR A 197 4.00 7.65 -1.17
CA TYR A 197 5.09 6.71 -1.41
C TYR A 197 4.67 5.30 -1.03
N THR A 198 4.87 4.35 -1.95
CA THR A 198 4.77 2.92 -1.68
C THR A 198 6.11 2.25 -1.98
N GLY A 199 6.64 1.47 -1.03
CA GLY A 199 7.90 0.77 -1.19
C GLY A 199 8.57 0.34 0.11
N SER A 200 9.90 0.23 0.12
CA SER A 200 10.64 -0.23 1.32
C SER A 200 10.65 0.79 2.45
N PRO A 201 10.70 0.33 3.72
CA PRO A 201 10.85 1.21 4.89
C PRO A 201 12.06 2.14 4.82
N ASP A 202 13.19 1.68 4.29
CA ASP A 202 14.40 2.50 4.18
C ASP A 202 14.21 3.68 3.24
N MET A 203 13.62 3.45 2.06
CA MET A 203 13.32 4.54 1.15
C MET A 203 12.18 5.43 1.68
N GLY A 204 11.23 4.87 2.45
CA GLY A 204 10.20 5.64 3.15
C GLY A 204 10.80 6.66 4.13
N ARG A 205 11.87 6.29 4.86
CA ARG A 205 12.60 7.22 5.73
C ARG A 205 13.25 8.36 4.92
N VAL A 206 13.85 8.05 3.76
CA VAL A 206 14.42 9.07 2.85
C VAL A 206 13.33 10.04 2.35
N VAL A 207 12.17 9.52 1.97
CA VAL A 207 11.02 10.35 1.55
C VAL A 207 10.55 11.26 2.69
N MET A 208 10.42 10.72 3.89
CA MET A 208 9.99 11.47 5.07
C MET A 208 11.02 12.57 5.44
N GLU A 209 12.31 12.27 5.36
CA GLU A 209 13.37 13.26 5.58
C GLU A 209 13.31 14.39 4.55
N ALA A 210 13.12 14.06 3.26
CA ALA A 210 12.98 15.06 2.21
C ALA A 210 11.72 15.93 2.42
N ALA A 211 10.59 15.32 2.76
CA ALA A 211 9.32 15.99 3.02
C ALA A 211 9.40 16.95 4.22
N SER A 212 10.16 16.58 5.26
CA SER A 212 10.31 17.40 6.48
C SER A 212 10.88 18.80 6.22
N LYS A 213 11.72 18.95 5.20
CA LYS A 213 12.32 20.23 4.80
C LYS A 213 11.31 21.30 4.39
N ASN A 214 10.16 20.84 3.86
CA ASN A 214 9.06 21.69 3.40
C ASN A 214 7.79 21.53 4.24
N LEU A 215 7.81 20.73 5.32
CA LEU A 215 6.66 20.34 6.12
C LEU A 215 5.55 19.71 5.25
N THR A 216 5.95 18.97 4.20
CA THR A 216 5.05 18.30 3.28
C THR A 216 4.42 17.09 3.95
N PRO A 217 3.08 16.98 4.01
CA PRO A 217 2.42 15.78 4.50
C PRO A 217 2.70 14.59 3.58
N VAL A 218 2.83 13.40 4.20
CA VAL A 218 3.16 12.16 3.48
C VAL A 218 2.17 11.05 3.80
N VAL A 219 1.95 10.18 2.81
CA VAL A 219 1.48 8.81 3.02
C VAL A 219 2.62 7.88 2.67
N LEU A 220 2.91 6.94 3.57
CA LEU A 220 3.93 5.93 3.40
C LEU A 220 3.27 4.56 3.51
N GLU A 221 3.22 3.85 2.39
CA GLU A 221 2.78 2.46 2.33
C GLU A 221 4.03 1.58 2.25
N LEU A 222 4.35 0.96 3.36
CA LEU A 222 5.60 0.22 3.53
C LEU A 222 5.30 -1.27 3.69
N GLY A 223 6.35 -2.08 3.66
CA GLY A 223 6.24 -3.51 3.90
C GLY A 223 6.23 -3.86 5.38
N GLY A 224 6.55 -5.09 5.65
CA GLY A 224 6.69 -5.62 7.00
C GLY A 224 6.55 -7.14 7.01
N LYS A 225 6.86 -7.76 8.14
CA LYS A 225 6.73 -9.21 8.29
C LYS A 225 5.34 -9.55 8.82
N SER A 226 4.42 -9.82 7.89
CA SER A 226 3.02 -10.15 8.19
C SER A 226 2.88 -11.57 8.74
N PRO A 227 2.52 -11.75 10.03
CA PRO A 227 2.34 -13.07 10.63
C PRO A 227 1.11 -13.78 10.08
N CYS A 228 1.22 -15.09 9.91
CA CYS A 228 0.10 -15.99 9.65
C CYS A 228 0.02 -17.01 10.79
N ILE A 229 -1.05 -17.00 11.55
CA ILE A 229 -1.23 -17.85 12.72
C ILE A 229 -2.32 -18.85 12.43
N VAL A 230 -1.98 -20.14 12.50
CA VAL A 230 -2.93 -21.25 12.33
C VAL A 230 -3.07 -21.98 13.65
N ASP A 231 -4.18 -21.69 14.34
CA ASP A 231 -4.47 -22.26 15.65
C ASP A 231 -5.33 -23.53 15.54
N LYS A 232 -5.45 -24.26 16.65
CA LYS A 232 -6.40 -25.36 16.79
C LYS A 232 -7.83 -24.85 16.55
N GLY A 233 -8.71 -25.73 16.04
CA GLY A 233 -10.09 -25.36 15.71
C GLY A 233 -10.26 -24.69 14.35
N CYS A 234 -9.17 -24.42 13.59
CA CYS A 234 -9.28 -23.92 12.22
C CYS A 234 -9.85 -24.96 11.25
N ASN A 235 -10.50 -24.50 10.19
CA ASN A 235 -10.79 -25.35 9.04
C ASN A 235 -9.49 -25.54 8.24
N ILE A 236 -8.85 -26.69 8.37
CA ILE A 236 -7.51 -26.99 7.82
C ILE A 236 -7.52 -26.89 6.28
N ASP A 237 -8.57 -27.35 5.62
CA ASP A 237 -8.68 -27.32 4.16
C ASP A 237 -8.75 -25.87 3.66
N PHE A 238 -9.58 -25.02 4.29
CA PHE A 238 -9.66 -23.61 3.93
C PHE A 238 -8.37 -22.86 4.27
N ALA A 239 -7.78 -23.13 5.45
CA ALA A 239 -6.53 -22.49 5.85
C ALA A 239 -5.40 -22.82 4.85
N ALA A 240 -5.21 -24.11 4.52
CA ALA A 240 -4.19 -24.54 3.55
C ALA A 240 -4.36 -23.84 2.20
N ARG A 241 -5.58 -23.87 1.62
CA ARG A 241 -5.87 -23.27 0.33
C ARG A 241 -5.61 -21.76 0.32
N ARG A 242 -6.08 -21.04 1.34
CA ARG A 242 -5.98 -19.59 1.44
C ARG A 242 -4.56 -19.11 1.72
N ILE A 243 -3.81 -19.84 2.53
CA ILE A 243 -2.41 -19.52 2.82
C ILE A 243 -1.54 -19.77 1.59
N VAL A 244 -1.70 -20.90 0.91
CA VAL A 244 -0.97 -21.17 -0.34
C VAL A 244 -1.24 -20.10 -1.35
N TRP A 245 -2.50 -19.79 -1.64
CA TRP A 245 -2.85 -18.73 -2.58
C TRP A 245 -2.27 -17.38 -2.16
N GLY A 246 -2.43 -16.97 -0.90
CA GLY A 246 -1.92 -15.70 -0.39
C GLY A 246 -0.40 -15.58 -0.39
N LYS A 247 0.32 -16.71 -0.35
CA LYS A 247 1.80 -16.70 -0.41
C LYS A 247 2.33 -16.85 -1.83
N THR A 248 1.56 -17.44 -2.74
CA THR A 248 2.06 -17.72 -4.11
C THR A 248 1.63 -16.66 -5.14
N ILE A 249 0.58 -15.88 -4.86
CA ILE A 249 0.20 -14.75 -5.71
C ILE A 249 1.39 -13.80 -5.88
N ASN A 250 1.68 -13.40 -7.12
CA ASN A 250 2.86 -12.63 -7.50
C ASN A 250 4.19 -13.24 -7.01
N ALA A 251 4.26 -14.58 -6.91
CA ALA A 251 5.38 -15.31 -6.30
C ALA A 251 5.75 -14.80 -4.89
N GLY A 252 4.77 -14.37 -4.09
CA GLY A 252 4.97 -13.84 -2.75
C GLY A 252 5.59 -12.44 -2.67
N GLN A 253 5.76 -11.76 -3.81
CA GLN A 253 6.28 -10.40 -3.90
C GLN A 253 5.18 -9.37 -3.59
N THR A 254 4.60 -9.50 -2.40
CA THR A 254 3.40 -8.76 -1.97
C THR A 254 3.59 -8.28 -0.54
N CYS A 255 3.41 -6.99 -0.30
CA CYS A 255 3.60 -6.35 1.01
C CYS A 255 2.69 -6.92 2.12
N VAL A 256 1.58 -7.54 1.74
CA VAL A 256 0.63 -8.22 2.63
C VAL A 256 0.71 -9.74 2.52
N ALA A 257 1.67 -10.35 1.82
CA ALA A 257 1.81 -11.81 1.79
C ALA A 257 2.05 -12.35 3.21
N PRO A 258 1.52 -13.54 3.57
CA PRO A 258 1.99 -14.25 4.74
C PRO A 258 3.51 -14.36 4.71
N ASP A 259 4.20 -13.71 5.65
CA ASP A 259 5.65 -13.65 5.63
C ASP A 259 6.28 -14.82 6.39
N TYR A 260 5.70 -15.19 7.53
CA TYR A 260 6.02 -16.39 8.30
C TYR A 260 4.75 -16.97 8.92
N MET A 261 4.75 -18.28 9.19
CA MET A 261 3.59 -19.00 9.71
C MET A 261 3.90 -19.63 11.05
N PHE A 262 3.13 -19.25 12.08
CA PHE A 262 2.99 -20.04 13.30
C PHE A 262 1.86 -21.04 13.12
N VAL A 263 2.13 -22.31 13.43
CA VAL A 263 1.13 -23.38 13.33
C VAL A 263 1.07 -24.17 14.63
N HIS A 264 -0.15 -24.33 15.19
CA HIS A 264 -0.34 -25.14 16.38
C HIS A 264 0.02 -26.59 16.11
N LYS A 265 0.78 -27.21 17.03
CA LYS A 265 1.32 -28.58 16.88
C LYS A 265 0.27 -29.63 16.48
N SER A 266 -0.96 -29.51 16.98
CA SER A 266 -2.02 -30.48 16.73
C SER A 266 -2.53 -30.49 15.28
N VAL A 267 -2.40 -29.40 14.53
CA VAL A 267 -2.90 -29.28 13.15
C VAL A 267 -1.76 -29.25 12.10
N ARG A 268 -0.50 -29.09 12.55
CA ARG A 268 0.66 -28.87 11.67
C ARG A 268 0.82 -29.93 10.58
N LYS A 269 0.77 -31.22 10.94
CA LYS A 269 0.99 -32.30 9.99
C LYS A 269 -0.02 -32.32 8.86
N GLU A 270 -1.30 -32.19 9.21
CA GLU A 270 -2.41 -32.19 8.26
C GLU A 270 -2.41 -30.91 7.40
N LEU A 271 -2.17 -29.73 8.01
CA LEU A 271 -2.06 -28.46 7.31
C LEU A 271 -0.98 -28.50 6.23
N ILE A 272 0.25 -28.94 6.57
CA ILE A 272 1.35 -29.03 5.61
C ILE A 272 1.01 -29.97 4.46
N ALA A 273 0.44 -31.14 4.73
CA ALA A 273 0.01 -32.07 3.69
C ALA A 273 -1.02 -31.45 2.75
N LYS A 274 -2.01 -30.73 3.31
CA LYS A 274 -3.02 -30.00 2.52
C LYS A 274 -2.43 -28.83 1.74
N MET A 275 -1.48 -28.10 2.29
CA MET A 275 -0.79 -27.03 1.56
C MET A 275 -0.07 -27.56 0.32
N ILE A 276 0.65 -28.69 0.43
CA ILE A 276 1.32 -29.34 -0.70
C ILE A 276 0.31 -29.75 -1.77
N GLU A 277 -0.82 -30.38 -1.37
CA GLU A 277 -1.91 -30.73 -2.28
C GLU A 277 -2.44 -29.50 -3.06
N TYR A 278 -2.60 -28.36 -2.38
CA TYR A 278 -3.08 -27.13 -3.03
C TYR A 278 -2.05 -26.48 -3.95
N VAL A 279 -0.75 -26.57 -3.66
CA VAL A 279 0.29 -26.10 -4.59
C VAL A 279 0.23 -26.90 -5.89
N GLU A 280 0.17 -28.24 -5.80
CA GLU A 280 0.07 -29.10 -6.98
C GLU A 280 -1.24 -28.89 -7.75
N LYS A 281 -2.34 -28.61 -7.04
CA LYS A 281 -3.63 -28.30 -7.65
C LYS A 281 -3.64 -26.97 -8.40
N PHE A 282 -2.95 -25.97 -7.91
CA PHE A 282 -2.93 -24.62 -8.50
C PHE A 282 -1.96 -24.52 -9.67
N TYR A 283 -0.79 -25.16 -9.55
CA TYR A 283 0.33 -24.95 -10.46
C TYR A 283 0.83 -26.22 -11.16
N GLY A 284 0.20 -27.35 -10.89
CA GLY A 284 0.70 -28.64 -11.36
C GLY A 284 1.84 -29.20 -10.49
N LYS A 285 2.38 -30.36 -10.89
CA LYS A 285 3.50 -31.00 -10.18
C LYS A 285 4.80 -30.20 -10.34
N ASP A 286 4.96 -29.58 -11.49
CA ASP A 286 6.06 -28.67 -11.78
C ASP A 286 5.49 -27.25 -11.95
N SER A 287 5.67 -26.45 -10.93
CA SER A 287 5.16 -25.07 -10.95
C SER A 287 6.02 -24.13 -11.81
N GLN A 288 7.19 -24.55 -12.27
CA GLN A 288 8.01 -23.79 -13.23
C GLN A 288 7.33 -23.73 -14.61
N GLU A 289 6.73 -24.85 -15.02
CA GLU A 289 6.00 -24.97 -16.30
C GLU A 289 4.61 -24.31 -16.28
N SER A 290 4.18 -23.78 -15.15
CA SER A 290 2.85 -23.16 -15.02
C SER A 290 2.85 -21.71 -15.47
N ASP A 291 2.02 -21.37 -16.44
CA ASP A 291 1.76 -19.98 -16.85
C ASP A 291 1.14 -19.12 -15.73
N HIS A 292 0.64 -19.74 -14.66
CA HIS A 292 0.03 -19.06 -13.52
C HIS A 292 1.00 -18.79 -12.38
N TYR A 293 2.30 -19.13 -12.53
CA TYR A 293 3.29 -18.92 -11.48
C TYR A 293 4.29 -17.83 -11.86
N CYS A 294 4.24 -16.70 -11.16
CA CYS A 294 5.08 -15.53 -11.44
C CYS A 294 6.59 -15.80 -11.23
N ARG A 295 7.42 -14.88 -11.72
CA ARG A 295 8.88 -14.89 -11.57
C ARG A 295 9.36 -13.78 -10.65
N ILE A 296 10.55 -13.93 -10.09
CA ILE A 296 11.18 -12.91 -9.25
C ILE A 296 11.67 -11.76 -10.16
N ILE A 297 11.43 -10.53 -9.72
CA ILE A 297 11.61 -9.32 -10.55
C ILE A 297 13.03 -9.13 -11.10
N ASN A 298 14.07 -9.46 -10.32
CA ASN A 298 15.47 -9.29 -10.72
C ASN A 298 16.41 -10.24 -9.98
N ASP A 299 17.65 -10.34 -10.46
CA ASP A 299 18.68 -11.24 -9.95
C ASP A 299 19.10 -10.92 -8.52
N LYS A 300 19.08 -9.65 -8.12
CA LYS A 300 19.38 -9.25 -6.75
C LYS A 300 18.37 -9.82 -5.75
N ALA A 301 17.09 -9.72 -6.08
CA ALA A 301 16.00 -10.28 -5.26
C ALA A 301 16.06 -11.82 -5.27
N TYR A 302 16.29 -12.43 -6.43
CA TYR A 302 16.46 -13.86 -6.59
C TYR A 302 17.59 -14.40 -5.71
N ASN A 303 18.80 -13.86 -5.82
CA ASN A 303 19.97 -14.31 -5.05
C ASN A 303 19.75 -14.15 -3.53
N ARG A 304 19.09 -13.08 -3.08
CA ARG A 304 18.72 -12.89 -1.68
C ARG A 304 17.76 -13.98 -1.20
N LEU A 305 16.75 -14.31 -2.00
CA LEU A 305 15.78 -15.34 -1.65
C LEU A 305 16.40 -16.73 -1.61
N VAL A 306 17.26 -17.08 -2.59
CA VAL A 306 17.96 -18.34 -2.60
C VAL A 306 18.82 -18.51 -1.35
N SER A 307 19.50 -17.45 -0.87
CA SER A 307 20.30 -17.54 0.36
C SER A 307 19.50 -17.89 1.62
N TYR A 308 18.18 -17.66 1.62
CA TYR A 308 17.34 -18.03 2.77
C TYR A 308 17.01 -19.52 2.84
N LEU A 309 17.18 -20.28 1.75
CA LEU A 309 16.87 -21.71 1.71
C LEU A 309 17.78 -22.55 2.62
N ASP A 310 18.98 -22.06 2.89
CA ASP A 310 19.95 -22.72 3.77
C ASP A 310 19.71 -22.42 5.27
N GLU A 311 18.76 -21.53 5.60
CA GLU A 311 18.54 -21.07 6.99
C GLU A 311 17.58 -21.97 7.79
N GLY A 312 17.04 -23.02 7.18
CA GLY A 312 16.12 -23.95 7.84
C GLY A 312 16.03 -25.29 7.11
N LYS A 313 15.18 -26.20 7.60
CA LYS A 313 14.93 -27.47 6.94
C LYS A 313 13.82 -27.30 5.90
N ILE A 314 14.13 -27.51 4.63
CA ILE A 314 13.11 -27.55 3.58
C ILE A 314 12.20 -28.76 3.80
N ILE A 315 10.89 -28.53 3.96
CA ILE A 315 9.86 -29.57 4.07
C ILE A 315 9.15 -29.80 2.73
N TYR A 316 9.11 -28.77 1.88
CA TYR A 316 8.55 -28.84 0.53
C TYR A 316 9.16 -27.73 -0.33
N GLY A 317 9.34 -28.00 -1.62
CA GLY A 317 9.87 -27.03 -2.56
C GLY A 317 11.40 -26.95 -2.56
N GLY A 318 11.94 -25.76 -2.73
CA GLY A 318 13.38 -25.51 -2.74
C GLY A 318 14.03 -25.56 -4.13
N GLN A 319 13.27 -25.88 -5.19
CA GLN A 319 13.79 -25.82 -6.55
C GLN A 319 13.92 -24.38 -7.03
N CYS A 320 15.01 -24.07 -7.71
CA CYS A 320 15.34 -22.74 -8.19
C CYS A 320 15.95 -22.81 -9.60
N ASP A 321 15.62 -21.82 -10.40
CA ASP A 321 16.22 -21.60 -11.72
C ASP A 321 16.64 -20.14 -11.86
N ALA A 322 17.93 -19.90 -12.03
CA ALA A 322 18.47 -18.54 -12.10
C ALA A 322 18.20 -17.86 -13.45
N GLU A 323 18.10 -18.62 -14.55
CA GLU A 323 17.87 -18.06 -15.89
C GLU A 323 16.44 -17.50 -15.98
N GLU A 324 15.47 -18.20 -15.42
CA GLU A 324 14.08 -17.77 -15.35
C GLU A 324 13.75 -16.94 -14.09
N ARG A 325 14.68 -16.82 -13.14
CA ARG A 325 14.44 -16.26 -11.80
C ARG A 325 13.27 -16.93 -11.10
N TYR A 326 13.14 -18.23 -11.31
CA TYR A 326 12.13 -19.07 -10.69
C TYR A 326 12.58 -19.54 -9.32
N ILE A 327 11.70 -19.49 -8.35
CA ILE A 327 11.84 -20.11 -7.02
C ILE A 327 10.52 -20.79 -6.72
N GLN A 328 10.56 -22.10 -6.50
CA GLN A 328 9.38 -22.88 -6.12
C GLN A 328 8.84 -22.40 -4.77
N PHE A 329 7.51 -22.44 -4.60
CA PHE A 329 6.93 -22.23 -3.26
C PHE A 329 7.58 -23.19 -2.27
N THR A 330 8.16 -22.64 -1.22
CA THR A 330 8.99 -23.39 -0.28
C THR A 330 8.49 -23.25 1.14
N LEU A 331 8.24 -24.39 1.80
CA LEU A 331 7.99 -24.46 3.24
C LEU A 331 9.31 -24.73 3.96
N LEU A 332 9.75 -23.79 4.79
CA LEU A 332 11.03 -23.83 5.51
C LEU A 332 10.77 -24.03 7.01
N ASP A 333 11.05 -25.22 7.54
CA ASP A 333 10.84 -25.55 8.96
C ASP A 333 11.92 -24.93 9.84
N LEU A 334 11.50 -24.06 10.74
CA LEU A 334 12.35 -23.43 11.76
C LEU A 334 12.10 -23.99 13.18
N SER A 335 11.24 -25.00 13.33
CA SER A 335 10.83 -25.52 14.64
C SER A 335 11.97 -26.21 15.40
N GLN A 336 12.97 -26.74 14.69
CA GLN A 336 14.10 -27.51 15.27
C GLN A 336 15.31 -26.65 15.67
N GLN A 337 15.26 -25.35 15.47
CA GLN A 337 16.35 -24.47 15.90
C GLN A 337 16.33 -24.31 17.43
N THR A 338 17.14 -25.15 18.10
CA THR A 338 17.18 -25.28 19.54
C THR A 338 18.34 -24.51 20.16
N THR A 339 18.03 -23.38 20.76
CA THR A 339 18.79 -22.82 21.90
C THR A 339 17.81 -22.60 23.03
N ASP A 340 18.28 -22.48 24.27
CA ASP A 340 17.45 -22.19 25.45
C ASP A 340 16.61 -20.92 25.31
N ASN A 341 16.86 -20.14 24.24
CA ASN A 341 16.12 -18.93 23.88
C ASN A 341 15.70 -18.96 22.40
N ARG A 342 14.69 -19.81 22.04
CA ARG A 342 14.21 -20.06 20.69
C ARG A 342 13.84 -18.76 19.92
N GLN A 343 13.22 -17.82 20.59
CA GLN A 343 12.80 -16.54 19.94
C GLN A 343 14.00 -15.70 19.49
N GLN A 344 15.08 -15.67 20.27
CA GLN A 344 16.29 -14.94 19.88
C GLN A 344 17.03 -15.62 18.73
N SER A 345 17.01 -16.96 18.65
CA SER A 345 17.67 -17.67 17.55
C SER A 345 16.99 -17.42 16.22
N TRP A 346 15.64 -17.38 16.16
CA TRP A 346 14.93 -17.02 14.92
C TRP A 346 15.26 -15.61 14.43
N LEU A 347 15.41 -14.65 15.34
CA LEU A 347 15.73 -13.26 14.99
C LEU A 347 17.12 -13.07 14.36
N MET A 348 18.00 -14.05 14.49
CA MET A 348 19.33 -14.03 13.85
C MET A 348 19.31 -14.46 12.40
N LEU A 349 18.25 -15.15 11.98
CA LEU A 349 18.10 -15.62 10.60
C LEU A 349 17.66 -14.48 9.67
N GLY A 350 18.25 -14.39 8.49
CA GLY A 350 17.88 -13.41 7.48
C GLY A 350 16.41 -13.53 7.06
N VAL A 351 15.93 -14.77 6.89
CA VAL A 351 14.52 -15.07 6.56
C VAL A 351 13.52 -14.60 7.62
N MET A 352 13.97 -14.43 8.88
CA MET A 352 13.13 -13.92 9.97
C MET A 352 13.42 -12.46 10.34
N LYS A 353 14.55 -11.92 9.91
CA LYS A 353 14.96 -10.53 10.16
C LYS A 353 14.30 -9.58 9.18
N ASP A 354 14.45 -9.85 7.88
CA ASP A 354 13.97 -9.00 6.81
C ASP A 354 12.63 -9.51 6.24
N GLU A 355 11.85 -8.62 5.61
CA GLU A 355 10.67 -9.01 4.83
C GLU A 355 11.11 -9.92 3.67
N ILE A 356 10.52 -11.11 3.56
CA ILE A 356 10.94 -12.12 2.58
C ILE A 356 10.66 -11.64 1.16
N PHE A 357 9.45 -11.15 0.90
CA PHE A 357 9.04 -10.66 -0.42
C PHE A 357 9.31 -11.66 -1.55
N GLY A 358 8.90 -12.91 -1.31
CA GLY A 358 9.13 -14.04 -2.19
C GLY A 358 8.38 -15.31 -1.73
N PRO A 359 8.47 -16.42 -2.47
CA PRO A 359 7.64 -17.61 -2.27
C PRO A 359 8.16 -18.57 -1.19
N ILE A 360 8.90 -18.08 -0.20
CA ILE A 360 9.42 -18.86 0.92
C ILE A 360 8.57 -18.55 2.16
N LEU A 361 8.05 -19.60 2.81
CA LEU A 361 7.24 -19.48 4.02
C LEU A 361 7.90 -20.25 5.18
N PRO A 362 8.54 -19.54 6.11
CA PRO A 362 8.99 -20.11 7.36
C PRO A 362 7.82 -20.67 8.17
N VAL A 363 7.97 -21.89 8.69
CA VAL A 363 7.00 -22.61 9.51
C VAL A 363 7.56 -22.81 10.90
N ILE A 364 6.84 -22.32 11.90
CA ILE A 364 7.22 -22.37 13.31
C ILE A 364 6.10 -23.05 14.09
N GLU A 365 6.41 -24.14 14.78
CA GLU A 365 5.44 -24.83 15.62
C GLU A 365 5.25 -24.11 16.95
N PHE A 366 4.00 -24.01 17.42
CA PHE A 366 3.67 -23.51 18.74
C PHE A 366 2.66 -24.41 19.46
N ASP A 367 2.58 -24.25 20.76
CA ASP A 367 1.66 -24.95 21.66
C ASP A 367 0.83 -23.95 22.48
N ASP A 368 1.47 -22.84 22.85
CA ASP A 368 0.89 -21.77 23.64
C ASP A 368 0.81 -20.49 22.78
N ILE A 369 -0.40 -19.94 22.61
CA ILE A 369 -0.67 -18.75 21.83
C ILE A 369 0.00 -17.48 22.42
N ASP A 370 0.29 -17.48 23.72
CA ASP A 370 0.98 -16.37 24.36
C ASP A 370 2.41 -16.18 23.84
N VAL A 371 3.08 -17.30 23.50
CA VAL A 371 4.41 -17.26 22.85
C VAL A 371 4.34 -16.54 21.50
N VAL A 372 3.30 -16.81 20.72
CA VAL A 372 3.06 -16.16 19.41
C VAL A 372 2.76 -14.68 19.59
N ARG A 373 1.86 -14.35 20.53
CA ARG A 373 1.54 -12.96 20.88
C ARG A 373 2.79 -12.19 21.24
N ASP A 374 3.59 -12.70 22.17
CA ASP A 374 4.79 -12.03 22.65
C ASP A 374 5.83 -11.85 21.53
N PHE A 375 5.96 -12.84 20.64
CA PHE A 375 6.83 -12.70 19.49
C PHE A 375 6.37 -11.58 18.55
N VAL A 376 5.07 -11.46 18.27
CA VAL A 376 4.52 -10.43 17.38
C VAL A 376 4.61 -9.03 18.00
N VAL A 377 4.26 -8.90 19.29
CA VAL A 377 4.24 -7.59 19.99
C VAL A 377 5.64 -6.99 20.12
N ASN A 378 6.66 -7.82 20.26
CA ASN A 378 8.06 -7.37 20.40
C ASN A 378 8.74 -7.08 19.04
N ARG A 379 7.99 -7.10 17.94
CA ARG A 379 8.48 -6.79 16.57
C ARG A 379 7.85 -5.51 16.00
N PRO A 380 8.43 -4.95 14.93
CA PRO A 380 7.81 -3.89 14.17
C PRO A 380 6.38 -4.26 13.76
N LYS A 381 5.46 -3.31 13.89
CA LYS A 381 4.04 -3.54 13.57
C LYS A 381 3.87 -3.88 12.10
N PRO A 382 3.28 -5.06 11.76
CA PRO A 382 3.16 -5.51 10.39
C PRO A 382 2.07 -4.74 9.63
N LEU A 383 2.16 -4.76 8.30
CA LEU A 383 1.12 -4.21 7.43
C LEU A 383 -0.15 -5.06 7.48
N ALA A 384 0.00 -6.39 7.47
CA ALA A 384 -1.13 -7.31 7.59
C ALA A 384 -0.91 -8.32 8.73
N PHE A 385 -2.01 -8.87 9.23
CA PHE A 385 -2.06 -9.89 10.28
C PHE A 385 -3.11 -10.94 9.92
N TYR A 386 -2.76 -12.22 9.98
CA TYR A 386 -3.62 -13.33 9.58
C TYR A 386 -3.80 -14.31 10.73
N TYR A 387 -5.05 -14.66 11.01
CA TYR A 387 -5.38 -15.65 12.02
C TYR A 387 -6.40 -16.67 11.46
N PHE A 388 -6.12 -17.94 11.66
CA PHE A 388 -7.01 -19.06 11.32
C PHE A 388 -7.33 -19.82 12.59
N GLY A 389 -8.61 -19.87 12.95
CA GLY A 389 -9.10 -20.52 14.17
C GLY A 389 -10.46 -19.99 14.57
N GLU A 390 -10.77 -20.13 15.85
CA GLU A 390 -12.02 -19.68 16.44
C GLU A 390 -12.05 -18.15 16.65
N ASP A 391 -13.22 -17.53 16.47
CA ASP A 391 -13.38 -16.06 16.56
C ASP A 391 -13.00 -15.49 17.93
N GLU A 392 -13.32 -16.18 19.02
CA GLU A 392 -13.00 -15.72 20.38
C GLU A 392 -11.49 -15.53 20.57
N ASN A 393 -10.70 -16.53 20.16
CA ASN A 393 -9.24 -16.47 20.22
C ASN A 393 -8.68 -15.39 19.29
N ALA A 394 -9.28 -15.22 18.09
CA ALA A 394 -8.92 -14.17 17.15
C ALA A 394 -9.06 -12.78 17.80
N TYR A 395 -10.22 -12.47 18.36
CA TYR A 395 -10.47 -11.14 18.97
C TYR A 395 -9.66 -10.90 20.23
N ASP A 396 -9.37 -11.92 21.04
CA ASP A 396 -8.45 -11.79 22.19
C ASP A 396 -7.04 -11.40 21.72
N LEU A 397 -6.51 -12.08 20.70
CA LEU A 397 -5.20 -11.80 20.15
C LEU A 397 -5.13 -10.42 19.48
N LEU A 398 -6.18 -10.05 18.72
CA LEU A 398 -6.28 -8.72 18.09
C LEU A 398 -6.35 -7.59 19.12
N GLY A 399 -6.99 -7.80 20.26
CA GLY A 399 -7.02 -6.83 21.36
C GLY A 399 -5.65 -6.58 21.99
N LYS A 400 -4.69 -7.46 21.77
CA LYS A 400 -3.34 -7.42 22.36
C LYS A 400 -2.23 -7.10 21.32
N THR A 401 -2.55 -7.01 20.02
CA THR A 401 -1.60 -6.76 18.92
C THR A 401 -2.00 -5.54 18.11
N THR A 402 -1.11 -5.05 17.26
CA THR A 402 -1.39 -3.92 16.36
C THR A 402 -0.82 -4.20 14.98
N SER A 403 -1.63 -3.97 13.93
CA SER A 403 -1.24 -4.09 12.52
C SER A 403 -1.95 -3.06 11.65
N GLY A 404 -1.57 -2.96 10.38
CA GLY A 404 -2.26 -2.12 9.40
C GLY A 404 -3.66 -2.63 9.08
N GLY A 405 -3.79 -3.92 8.77
CA GLY A 405 -5.04 -4.62 8.49
C GLY A 405 -5.01 -6.06 9.00
N VAL A 406 -6.17 -6.72 8.99
CA VAL A 406 -6.36 -8.09 9.51
C VAL A 406 -7.28 -8.89 8.60
N CYS A 407 -6.99 -10.19 8.40
CA CYS A 407 -7.98 -11.16 7.97
C CYS A 407 -8.10 -12.27 9.02
N ILE A 408 -9.33 -12.59 9.42
CA ILE A 408 -9.66 -13.77 10.21
C ILE A 408 -10.13 -14.85 9.23
N ASN A 409 -9.53 -16.03 9.33
CA ASN A 409 -9.81 -17.18 8.48
C ASN A 409 -9.62 -16.93 6.98
N ASP A 410 -8.80 -15.94 6.60
CA ASP A 410 -8.39 -15.68 5.21
C ASP A 410 -7.03 -14.98 5.15
N THR A 411 -6.53 -14.74 3.94
CA THR A 411 -5.33 -13.93 3.66
C THR A 411 -5.63 -12.88 2.60
N ILE A 412 -4.89 -11.77 2.61
CA ILE A 412 -4.86 -10.73 1.54
C ILE A 412 -6.21 -10.03 1.27
N LEU A 413 -7.35 -10.71 1.28
CA LEU A 413 -8.64 -10.22 0.76
C LEU A 413 -9.16 -8.92 1.40
N HIS A 414 -8.63 -8.50 2.56
CA HIS A 414 -8.95 -7.18 3.13
C HIS A 414 -8.51 -6.02 2.22
N VAL A 415 -7.50 -6.24 1.34
CA VAL A 415 -7.06 -5.25 0.34
C VAL A 415 -8.10 -5.09 -0.77
N GLY A 416 -8.83 -6.15 -1.12
CA GLY A 416 -9.85 -6.13 -2.17
C GLY A 416 -11.18 -5.50 -1.76
N ASN A 417 -11.34 -5.07 -0.51
CA ASN A 417 -12.54 -4.40 -0.06
C ASN A 417 -12.31 -2.88 -0.02
N ASP A 418 -12.79 -2.17 -1.02
CA ASP A 418 -12.65 -0.72 -1.20
C ASP A 418 -13.24 0.11 -0.05
N HIS A 419 -14.08 -0.49 0.81
CA HIS A 419 -14.67 0.17 1.99
C HIS A 419 -13.85 0.00 3.27
N LEU A 420 -12.78 -0.80 3.24
CA LEU A 420 -11.83 -0.91 4.32
C LEU A 420 -10.64 0.05 4.07
N PRO A 421 -10.28 0.88 5.07
CA PRO A 421 -9.11 1.74 4.93
C PRO A 421 -7.84 0.89 4.89
N PHE A 422 -7.06 0.99 3.83
CA PHE A 422 -5.81 0.27 3.68
C PHE A 422 -4.61 1.16 4.04
N GLY A 423 -3.65 0.61 4.76
CA GLY A 423 -2.39 1.27 5.11
C GLY A 423 -1.78 0.77 6.41
N GLY A 424 -0.49 1.04 6.59
CA GLY A 424 0.31 0.59 7.71
C GLY A 424 0.17 1.40 8.99
N VAL A 425 0.98 1.00 10.00
CA VAL A 425 1.12 1.69 11.28
C VAL A 425 2.56 1.50 11.79
N GLY A 426 3.21 2.58 12.24
CA GLY A 426 4.61 2.53 12.66
C GLY A 426 5.55 2.24 11.49
N GLU A 427 6.34 1.16 11.57
CA GLU A 427 7.31 0.82 10.51
C GLU A 427 6.65 0.26 9.24
N SER A 428 5.38 -0.19 9.30
CA SER A 428 4.64 -0.59 8.10
C SER A 428 3.98 0.57 7.36
N GLY A 429 4.03 1.80 7.90
CA GLY A 429 3.57 2.98 7.18
C GLY A 429 2.79 3.98 8.01
N MET A 430 2.25 4.98 7.32
CA MET A 430 1.36 6.01 7.87
C MET A 430 0.42 6.53 6.78
N GLY A 431 -0.80 6.88 7.19
CA GLY A 431 -1.89 7.22 6.30
C GLY A 431 -2.72 5.99 5.92
N LYS A 432 -3.86 6.26 5.28
CA LYS A 432 -4.78 5.24 4.79
C LYS A 432 -5.35 5.71 3.46
N TYR A 433 -5.66 4.77 2.56
CA TYR A 433 -6.30 5.06 1.29
C TYR A 433 -7.30 3.95 0.91
N HIS A 434 -7.83 3.91 -0.24
CA HIS A 434 -8.94 3.23 -0.90
C HIS A 434 -10.25 4.01 -0.80
N SER A 435 -10.95 4.11 -1.92
CA SER A 435 -12.28 4.75 -2.03
C SER A 435 -12.30 6.16 -1.42
N GLN A 436 -13.19 6.40 -0.46
CA GLN A 436 -13.32 7.71 0.18
C GLN A 436 -12.05 8.16 0.90
N GLU A 437 -11.27 7.23 1.49
CA GLU A 437 -10.02 7.58 2.15
C GLU A 437 -8.97 8.09 1.15
N SER A 438 -8.95 7.58 -0.10
CA SER A 438 -8.11 8.13 -1.17
C SER A 438 -8.44 9.60 -1.46
N PHE A 439 -9.73 9.96 -1.55
CA PHE A 439 -10.14 11.36 -1.68
C PHE A 439 -9.73 12.21 -0.46
N LEU A 440 -9.92 11.67 0.74
CA LEU A 440 -9.67 12.39 1.99
C LEU A 440 -8.17 12.62 2.24
N VAL A 441 -7.32 11.66 1.92
CA VAL A 441 -5.89 11.73 2.18
C VAL A 441 -5.17 12.75 1.30
N PHE A 442 -5.67 12.99 0.07
CA PHE A 442 -5.18 14.04 -0.82
C PHE A 442 -5.88 15.40 -0.58
N SER A 443 -6.75 15.51 0.43
CA SER A 443 -7.54 16.71 0.73
C SER A 443 -7.18 17.30 2.08
N ASN A 444 -6.96 18.64 2.11
CA ASN A 444 -6.94 19.38 3.36
C ASN A 444 -8.36 19.56 3.91
N LYS A 445 -8.55 19.27 5.20
CA LYS A 445 -9.82 19.46 5.94
C LYS A 445 -9.88 20.86 6.54
N ARG A 446 -10.42 21.84 5.80
CA ARG A 446 -10.55 23.22 6.26
C ARG A 446 -11.77 23.36 7.17
N ALA A 447 -11.56 23.72 8.41
CA ALA A 447 -12.63 24.07 9.34
C ALA A 447 -13.21 25.46 9.02
N VAL A 448 -14.54 25.56 8.98
CA VAL A 448 -15.23 26.83 8.71
C VAL A 448 -16.31 27.06 9.77
N LEU A 449 -16.21 28.19 10.46
CA LEU A 449 -17.25 28.73 11.32
C LEU A 449 -17.84 29.97 10.65
N LYS A 450 -19.11 29.89 10.24
CA LYS A 450 -19.85 31.03 9.65
C LYS A 450 -20.71 31.65 10.71
N SER A 451 -20.27 32.77 11.28
CA SER A 451 -21.04 33.55 12.26
C SER A 451 -22.09 34.45 11.58
N SER A 452 -23.09 34.87 12.33
CA SER A 452 -24.08 35.85 11.90
C SER A 452 -23.42 37.22 11.74
N ASN A 453 -23.78 37.95 10.69
CA ASN A 453 -23.43 39.36 10.52
C ASN A 453 -24.55 40.30 11.01
N LYS A 454 -25.63 39.77 11.60
CA LYS A 454 -26.78 40.52 12.10
C LYS A 454 -26.95 40.42 13.62
N ILE A 455 -26.40 39.38 14.22
CA ILE A 455 -26.54 39.05 15.65
C ILE A 455 -25.14 38.84 16.21
N ASP A 456 -24.85 39.63 17.25
CA ASP A 456 -23.62 39.47 18.03
C ASP A 456 -23.95 39.59 19.53
N PHE A 457 -23.23 38.82 20.36
CA PHE A 457 -23.46 38.84 21.79
C PHE A 457 -22.30 39.51 22.51
N ALA A 458 -22.58 40.63 23.18
CA ALA A 458 -21.59 41.42 23.89
C ALA A 458 -20.86 40.62 25.01
N MET A 459 -21.49 39.55 25.54
CA MET A 459 -20.94 38.74 26.64
C MET A 459 -19.64 38.03 26.34
N LYS A 460 -19.25 37.86 25.06
CA LYS A 460 -17.98 37.26 24.63
C LYS A 460 -16.81 38.22 24.59
N TYR A 461 -17.07 39.54 24.78
CA TYR A 461 -16.06 40.59 24.75
C TYR A 461 -15.74 41.13 26.13
N PRO A 462 -14.54 41.71 26.33
CA PRO A 462 -14.24 42.44 27.55
C PRO A 462 -15.27 43.57 27.80
N PRO A 463 -15.55 43.85 29.10
CA PRO A 463 -14.89 43.38 30.31
C PRO A 463 -15.38 42.02 30.86
N TYR A 464 -16.11 41.20 30.12
CA TYR A 464 -16.56 39.85 30.46
C TYR A 464 -17.54 39.76 31.64
N ASP A 465 -18.27 40.82 31.95
CA ASP A 465 -19.18 40.92 33.09
C ASP A 465 -20.28 39.85 33.14
N LYS A 466 -20.58 39.23 32.00
CA LYS A 466 -21.58 38.16 31.84
C LYS A 466 -21.00 36.77 31.55
N ILE A 467 -19.74 36.53 31.90
CA ILE A 467 -19.04 35.27 31.59
C ILE A 467 -19.77 34.02 32.18
N ASP A 468 -20.48 34.19 33.34
CA ASP A 468 -21.18 33.08 33.96
C ASP A 468 -22.39 32.61 33.14
N LEU A 469 -22.94 33.41 32.24
CA LEU A 469 -23.96 32.98 31.28
C LEU A 469 -23.33 32.05 30.23
N ILE A 470 -22.10 32.34 29.78
CA ILE A 470 -21.38 31.47 28.83
C ILE A 470 -21.03 30.15 29.48
N LYS A 471 -20.54 30.17 30.75
CA LYS A 471 -20.23 28.96 31.50
C LYS A 471 -21.42 27.99 31.62
N LYS A 472 -22.64 28.53 31.76
CA LYS A 472 -23.86 27.71 31.81
C LYS A 472 -24.26 27.10 30.46
N LEU A 473 -23.75 27.63 29.34
CA LEU A 473 -24.01 27.14 27.98
C LEU A 473 -22.92 26.14 27.48
N MET A 474 -21.80 26.07 28.16
CA MET A 474 -20.73 25.10 27.91
C MET A 474 -21.03 23.75 28.59
#